data_9f6ff4b6f443773811937387b7f1bc31
#
_entry.id   9f6ff4b6f443773811937387b7f1bc31
#
_cell.length_a   1.000
_cell.length_b   1.000
_cell.length_c   1.000
_cell.angle_alpha   90.00
_cell.angle_beta   90.00
_cell.angle_gamma   90.00
#
_symmetry.space_group_name_H-M   'P 1'
#
loop_
_entity.id
_entity.type
_entity.pdbx_description
1 polymer ?
#
loop_
_entity_poly.entity_id
_entity_poly.type
_entity_poly.pdbx_seq_one_letter_code
_entity_poly.pdbx_strand_id
1 'polypeptide(L)'
;MRKLENLQQQVGKGGVFRTRDLEALGTSRSTVQRMVERGEAEQLSRGLYRLVEGEITEHIGLVAVQKKIPDGIICLLSGLQFHSIGTQLPREIWVAIDRKARKPGPPGFPIRVVRFSGVNAKYGVEIRELLGVPVRITSIARTVVDCFRYRNKIGIDIALEALKDVLTRRLAPRDEILRTAEVCRAVTVLRPYLEAMSM
;
A
#
# COMPACT_ATOMS: atom_id res chain seq x y z
N MET A 1 18.09 -6.59 26.70
CA MET A 1 18.54 -5.61 25.72
C MET A 1 19.00 -6.27 24.41
N ARG A 2 20.10 -6.98 24.31
CA ARG A 2 20.58 -7.62 23.05
C ARG A 2 19.55 -8.40 22.21
N LYS A 3 18.54 -9.02 22.82
CA LYS A 3 17.55 -9.84 22.12
C LYS A 3 16.48 -9.01 21.41
N LEU A 4 16.09 -7.87 21.96
CA LEU A 4 15.18 -6.88 21.35
C LEU A 4 15.88 -6.13 20.21
N GLU A 5 17.14 -5.71 20.40
CA GLU A 5 17.95 -5.06 19.37
C GLU A 5 18.14 -5.97 18.14
N ASN A 6 18.45 -7.26 18.35
CA ASN A 6 18.52 -8.23 17.27
C ASN A 6 17.16 -8.42 16.56
N LEU A 7 16.08 -8.36 17.32
CA LEU A 7 14.73 -8.47 16.74
C LEU A 7 14.38 -7.23 15.90
N GLN A 8 14.70 -6.03 16.37
CA GLN A 8 14.49 -4.78 15.61
C GLN A 8 15.24 -4.80 14.28
N GLN A 9 16.50 -5.26 14.26
CA GLN A 9 17.26 -5.40 13.03
C GLN A 9 16.62 -6.38 12.02
N GLN A 10 15.95 -7.42 12.51
CA GLN A 10 15.33 -8.45 11.67
C GLN A 10 13.92 -8.10 11.17
N VAL A 11 13.17 -7.30 11.91
CA VAL A 11 11.77 -6.97 11.57
C VAL A 11 11.61 -5.60 10.91
N GLY A 12 12.69 -4.83 10.79
CA GLY A 12 12.69 -3.47 10.27
C GLY A 12 12.38 -2.41 11.34
N LYS A 13 12.67 -1.16 11.03
CA LYS A 13 12.58 -0.03 11.99
C LYS A 13 11.19 0.19 12.58
N GLY A 14 10.13 -0.10 11.81
CA GLY A 14 8.74 -0.02 12.29
C GLY A 14 8.35 -1.13 13.26
N GLY A 15 9.21 -2.12 13.44
CA GLY A 15 8.98 -3.22 14.38
C GLY A 15 7.79 -4.12 14.06
N VAL A 16 7.21 -4.06 12.85
CA VAL A 16 6.02 -4.86 12.48
C VAL A 16 6.44 -6.24 11.99
N PHE A 17 5.87 -7.29 12.58
CA PHE A 17 6.19 -8.67 12.26
C PHE A 17 5.00 -9.61 12.39
N ARG A 18 5.06 -10.73 11.67
CA ARG A 18 4.14 -11.86 11.86
C ARG A 18 4.80 -12.91 12.75
N THR A 19 3.99 -13.66 13.50
CA THR A 19 4.51 -14.78 14.32
C THR A 19 5.41 -15.71 13.49
N ARG A 20 5.00 -16.05 12.27
CA ARG A 20 5.78 -16.94 11.38
C ARG A 20 7.12 -16.34 10.93
N ASP A 21 7.24 -15.03 10.85
CA ASP A 21 8.50 -14.36 10.49
C ASP A 21 9.53 -14.58 11.61
N LEU A 22 9.09 -14.56 12.87
CA LEU A 22 9.92 -14.83 14.03
C LEU A 22 10.19 -16.32 14.25
N GLU A 23 9.22 -17.18 13.94
CA GLU A 23 9.42 -18.65 13.97
C GLU A 23 10.54 -19.07 13.01
N ALA A 24 10.59 -18.47 11.81
CA ALA A 24 11.67 -18.69 10.85
C ALA A 24 13.06 -18.26 11.38
N LEU A 25 13.08 -17.34 12.36
CA LEU A 25 14.27 -16.85 13.04
C LEU A 25 14.53 -17.56 14.40
N GLY A 26 13.85 -18.69 14.64
CA GLY A 26 14.01 -19.49 15.85
C GLY A 26 13.32 -18.92 17.10
N THR A 27 12.43 -17.94 16.95
CA THR A 27 11.67 -17.37 18.08
C THR A 27 10.30 -18.03 18.19
N SER A 28 10.00 -18.65 19.32
CA SER A 28 8.72 -19.35 19.53
C SER A 28 7.54 -18.41 19.74
N ARG A 29 6.32 -18.88 19.47
CA ARG A 29 5.06 -18.15 19.74
C ARG A 29 4.93 -17.75 21.21
N SER A 30 5.35 -18.61 22.12
CA SER A 30 5.32 -18.31 23.56
C SER A 30 6.24 -17.14 23.95
N THR A 31 7.32 -16.92 23.19
CA THR A 31 8.17 -15.75 23.37
C THR A 31 7.44 -14.46 22.94
N VAL A 32 6.74 -14.51 21.80
CA VAL A 32 5.93 -13.36 21.34
C VAL A 32 4.84 -13.03 22.36
N GLN A 33 4.16 -14.06 22.89
CA GLN A 33 3.14 -13.85 23.92
C GLN A 33 3.72 -13.18 25.17
N ARG A 34 4.88 -13.64 25.66
CA ARG A 34 5.56 -13.02 26.80
C ARG A 34 5.98 -11.56 26.51
N MET A 35 6.37 -11.24 25.29
CA MET A 35 6.68 -9.85 24.90
C MET A 35 5.43 -8.97 24.99
N VAL A 36 4.27 -9.48 24.58
CA VAL A 36 2.99 -8.75 24.71
C VAL A 36 2.64 -8.55 26.20
N GLU A 37 2.76 -9.60 27.02
CA GLU A 37 2.50 -9.54 28.46
C GLU A 37 3.42 -8.53 29.20
N ARG A 38 4.64 -8.35 28.70
CA ARG A 38 5.62 -7.37 29.25
C ARG A 38 5.48 -5.97 28.68
N GLY A 39 4.56 -5.76 27.73
CA GLY A 39 4.43 -4.48 27.03
C GLY A 39 5.57 -4.15 26.08
N GLU A 40 6.41 -5.13 25.69
CA GLU A 40 7.50 -4.97 24.72
C GLU A 40 6.96 -5.01 23.27
N ALA A 41 5.82 -5.65 23.07
CA ALA A 41 5.11 -5.72 21.79
C ALA A 41 3.60 -5.55 21.99
N GLU A 42 2.93 -5.06 20.96
CA GLU A 42 1.47 -4.98 20.89
C GLU A 42 0.93 -5.84 19.74
N GLN A 43 -0.23 -6.42 19.94
CA GLN A 43 -0.92 -7.19 18.90
C GLN A 43 -1.79 -6.26 18.05
N LEU A 44 -1.40 -6.04 16.79
CA LEU A 44 -2.21 -5.26 15.82
C LEU A 44 -3.42 -6.05 15.32
N SER A 45 -3.24 -7.36 15.11
CA SER A 45 -4.30 -8.31 14.75
C SER A 45 -3.80 -9.74 14.93
N ARG A 46 -4.68 -10.73 14.69
CA ARG A 46 -4.29 -12.13 14.81
C ARG A 46 -3.05 -12.47 13.97
N GLY A 47 -1.96 -12.80 14.64
CA GLY A 47 -0.68 -13.18 14.05
C GLY A 47 0.13 -12.02 13.45
N LEU A 48 -0.23 -10.77 13.75
CA LEU A 48 0.51 -9.56 13.38
C LEU A 48 0.75 -8.72 14.63
N TYR A 49 2.00 -8.35 14.86
CA TYR A 49 2.46 -7.65 16.05
C TYR A 49 3.35 -6.47 15.68
N ARG A 50 3.53 -5.55 16.62
CA ARG A 50 4.48 -4.45 16.51
C ARG A 50 5.28 -4.34 17.82
N LEU A 51 6.57 -4.09 17.72
CA LEU A 51 7.39 -3.70 18.86
C LEU A 51 6.97 -2.31 19.33
N VAL A 52 6.83 -2.10 20.64
CA VAL A 52 6.43 -0.80 21.21
C VAL A 52 7.47 0.27 20.91
N GLU A 53 8.77 -0.08 20.95
CA GLU A 53 9.89 0.80 20.61
C GLU A 53 10.08 1.02 19.08
N GLY A 54 9.27 0.39 18.21
CA GLY A 54 9.35 0.57 16.77
C GLY A 54 8.96 2.00 16.36
N GLU A 55 9.63 2.52 15.33
CA GLU A 55 9.31 3.83 14.76
C GLU A 55 7.85 3.90 14.30
N ILE A 56 7.13 4.93 14.73
CA ILE A 56 5.77 5.22 14.28
C ILE A 56 5.85 6.33 13.23
N THR A 57 5.44 6.00 12.01
CA THR A 57 5.29 6.96 10.91
C THR A 57 3.91 6.83 10.31
N GLU A 58 3.52 7.79 9.47
CA GLU A 58 2.28 7.71 8.70
C GLU A 58 2.18 6.45 7.82
N HIS A 59 3.32 5.80 7.52
CA HIS A 59 3.40 4.60 6.69
C HIS A 59 3.24 3.29 7.45
N ILE A 60 3.13 3.32 8.80
CA ILE A 60 3.06 2.08 9.60
C ILE A 60 1.90 1.17 9.17
N GLY A 61 0.77 1.78 8.79
CA GLY A 61 -0.39 1.04 8.28
C GLY A 61 -0.09 0.31 6.96
N LEU A 62 0.66 0.93 6.05
CA LEU A 62 1.05 0.33 4.77
C LEU A 62 1.99 -0.86 4.99
N VAL A 63 2.95 -0.72 5.90
CA VAL A 63 3.85 -1.80 6.33
C VAL A 63 3.08 -2.96 6.92
N ALA A 64 2.13 -2.67 7.80
CA ALA A 64 1.29 -3.70 8.43
C ALA A 64 0.43 -4.44 7.39
N VAL A 65 -0.17 -3.73 6.42
CA VAL A 65 -0.88 -4.34 5.29
C VAL A 65 0.05 -5.24 4.48
N GLN A 66 1.25 -4.77 4.12
CA GLN A 66 2.19 -5.55 3.33
C GLN A 66 2.65 -6.82 4.07
N LYS A 67 2.93 -6.72 5.36
CA LYS A 67 3.24 -7.90 6.19
C LYS A 67 2.08 -8.90 6.24
N LYS A 68 0.83 -8.43 6.34
CA LYS A 68 -0.36 -9.31 6.37
C LYS A 68 -0.70 -9.89 5.00
N ILE A 69 -0.52 -9.11 3.93
CA ILE A 69 -0.88 -9.43 2.55
C ILE A 69 0.38 -9.25 1.68
N PRO A 70 1.31 -10.22 1.66
CA PRO A 70 2.63 -10.06 1.01
C PRO A 70 2.56 -9.75 -0.49
N ASP A 71 1.55 -10.28 -1.17
CA ASP A 71 1.32 -10.04 -2.60
C ASP A 71 0.36 -8.85 -2.86
N GLY A 72 -0.06 -8.17 -1.79
CA GLY A 72 -0.90 -6.98 -1.89
C GLY A 72 -0.17 -5.82 -2.54
N ILE A 73 -0.90 -4.99 -3.26
CA ILE A 73 -0.38 -3.78 -3.90
C ILE A 73 -1.17 -2.59 -3.35
N ILE A 74 -0.50 -1.66 -2.67
CA ILE A 74 -1.12 -0.41 -2.23
C ILE A 74 -1.48 0.41 -3.47
N CYS A 75 -2.72 0.92 -3.54
CA CYS A 75 -3.25 1.52 -4.75
C CYS A 75 -4.35 2.55 -4.47
N LEU A 76 -4.87 3.17 -5.52
CA LEU A 76 -6.01 4.11 -5.47
C LEU A 76 -5.79 5.19 -4.40
N LEU A 77 -6.76 5.44 -3.51
CA LEU A 77 -6.67 6.53 -2.53
C LEU A 77 -5.43 6.43 -1.62
N SER A 78 -5.02 5.21 -1.25
CA SER A 78 -3.79 5.03 -0.47
C SER A 78 -2.52 5.24 -1.31
N GLY A 79 -2.58 4.98 -2.62
CA GLY A 79 -1.53 5.37 -3.56
C GLY A 79 -1.45 6.89 -3.73
N LEU A 80 -2.60 7.57 -3.85
CA LEU A 80 -2.66 9.02 -3.89
C LEU A 80 -2.05 9.65 -2.63
N GLN A 81 -2.47 9.19 -1.46
CA GLN A 81 -1.94 9.68 -0.18
C GLN A 81 -0.42 9.46 -0.09
N PHE A 82 0.05 8.26 -0.44
CA PHE A 82 1.49 7.95 -0.40
C PHE A 82 2.32 8.85 -1.30
N HIS A 83 1.82 9.17 -2.50
CA HIS A 83 2.48 10.06 -3.45
C HIS A 83 2.19 11.55 -3.19
N SER A 84 1.43 11.87 -2.14
CA SER A 84 0.99 13.24 -1.82
C SER A 84 0.27 13.90 -2.99
N ILE A 85 -0.66 13.17 -3.63
CA ILE A 85 -1.46 13.62 -4.78
C ILE A 85 -2.88 13.89 -4.32
N GLY A 86 -3.38 15.10 -4.65
CA GLY A 86 -4.71 15.55 -4.24
C GLY A 86 -4.83 15.76 -2.73
N THR A 87 -6.08 15.83 -2.25
CA THR A 87 -6.41 16.18 -0.86
C THR A 87 -7.01 15.02 -0.06
N GLN A 88 -7.09 13.84 -0.66
CA GLN A 88 -7.81 12.70 -0.08
C GLN A 88 -7.05 12.05 1.08
N LEU A 89 -7.72 11.94 2.23
CA LEU A 89 -7.23 11.22 3.41
C LEU A 89 -8.12 10.00 3.67
N PRO A 90 -7.83 8.85 3.06
CA PRO A 90 -8.69 7.67 3.17
C PRO A 90 -8.67 7.09 4.59
N ARG A 91 -9.85 6.73 5.11
CA ARG A 91 -10.01 6.06 6.40
C ARG A 91 -9.66 4.56 6.34
N GLU A 92 -9.53 4.02 5.14
CA GLU A 92 -9.23 2.60 4.87
C GLU A 92 -8.01 2.52 3.97
N ILE A 93 -7.16 1.53 4.17
CA ILE A 93 -6.04 1.28 3.28
C ILE A 93 -6.52 0.51 2.05
N TRP A 94 -6.36 1.11 0.89
CA TRP A 94 -6.72 0.51 -0.39
C TRP A 94 -5.62 -0.41 -0.87
N VAL A 95 -5.94 -1.70 -1.00
CA VAL A 95 -5.00 -2.74 -1.41
C VAL A 95 -5.59 -3.58 -2.52
N ALA A 96 -4.85 -3.75 -3.59
CA ALA A 96 -5.18 -4.68 -4.66
C ALA A 96 -4.60 -6.06 -4.36
N ILE A 97 -5.39 -7.09 -4.61
CA ILE A 97 -4.96 -8.49 -4.59
C ILE A 97 -5.24 -9.14 -5.94
N ASP A 98 -4.61 -10.27 -6.22
CA ASP A 98 -4.92 -11.03 -7.43
C ASP A 98 -6.41 -11.43 -7.48
N ARG A 99 -6.97 -11.49 -8.70
CA ARG A 99 -8.39 -11.83 -8.89
C ARG A 99 -8.75 -13.18 -8.27
N LYS A 100 -7.84 -14.15 -8.31
CA LYS A 100 -8.05 -15.49 -7.79
C LYS A 100 -7.70 -15.63 -6.31
N ALA A 101 -7.01 -14.66 -5.71
CA ALA A 101 -6.61 -14.74 -4.32
C ALA A 101 -7.81 -14.72 -3.37
N ARG A 102 -7.73 -15.48 -2.29
CA ARG A 102 -8.72 -15.42 -1.22
C ARG A 102 -8.68 -14.02 -0.57
N LYS A 103 -9.87 -13.44 -0.31
CA LYS A 103 -9.96 -12.18 0.43
C LYS A 103 -9.26 -12.33 1.79
N PRO A 104 -8.29 -11.49 2.13
CA PRO A 104 -7.62 -11.56 3.42
C PRO A 104 -8.60 -11.25 4.56
N GLY A 105 -8.38 -11.86 5.71
CA GLY A 105 -9.04 -11.45 6.95
C GLY A 105 -8.60 -10.04 7.37
N PRO A 106 -9.38 -9.38 8.26
CA PRO A 106 -9.06 -8.03 8.71
C PRO A 106 -7.66 -8.00 9.37
N PRO A 107 -6.79 -7.07 8.95
CA PRO A 107 -5.43 -6.94 9.52
C PRO A 107 -5.39 -6.14 10.83
N GLY A 108 -6.53 -5.91 11.48
CA GLY A 108 -6.64 -5.11 12.71
C GLY A 108 -6.95 -3.63 12.46
N PHE A 109 -7.02 -3.22 11.20
CA PHE A 109 -7.41 -1.86 10.78
C PHE A 109 -8.21 -1.96 9.47
N PRO A 110 -8.96 -0.90 9.11
CA PRO A 110 -9.80 -0.92 7.93
C PRO A 110 -9.00 -1.05 6.63
N ILE A 111 -9.37 -2.02 5.80
CA ILE A 111 -8.83 -2.17 4.44
C ILE A 111 -9.94 -2.24 3.41
N ARG A 112 -9.71 -1.60 2.27
CA ARG A 112 -10.54 -1.72 1.08
C ARG A 112 -9.83 -2.57 0.05
N VAL A 113 -10.35 -3.77 -0.19
CA VAL A 113 -9.77 -4.71 -1.15
C VAL A 113 -10.34 -4.49 -2.54
N VAL A 114 -9.46 -4.30 -3.52
CA VAL A 114 -9.80 -4.34 -4.96
C VAL A 114 -9.09 -5.51 -5.64
N ARG A 115 -9.48 -5.81 -6.88
CA ARG A 115 -8.95 -6.96 -7.60
C ARG A 115 -8.21 -6.52 -8.85
N PHE A 116 -6.94 -6.92 -8.96
CA PHE A 116 -6.15 -6.78 -10.18
C PHE A 116 -5.99 -8.14 -10.85
N SER A 117 -5.84 -8.14 -12.16
CA SER A 117 -5.63 -9.36 -12.94
C SER A 117 -4.80 -9.10 -14.19
N GLY A 118 -4.13 -10.15 -14.68
CA GLY A 118 -3.32 -10.07 -15.90
C GLY A 118 -2.21 -9.01 -15.78
N VAL A 119 -2.04 -8.21 -16.83
CA VAL A 119 -1.03 -7.14 -16.87
C VAL A 119 -1.20 -6.13 -15.75
N ASN A 120 -2.45 -5.86 -15.33
CA ASN A 120 -2.75 -4.92 -14.25
C ASN A 120 -2.24 -5.37 -12.86
N ALA A 121 -1.90 -6.65 -12.68
CA ALA A 121 -1.32 -7.13 -11.43
C ALA A 121 0.19 -6.87 -11.33
N LYS A 122 0.82 -6.39 -12.40
CA LYS A 122 2.29 -6.23 -12.46
C LYS A 122 2.74 -4.87 -12.97
N TYR A 123 2.09 -4.35 -14.02
CA TYR A 123 2.51 -3.11 -14.68
C TYR A 123 2.35 -1.89 -13.77
N GLY A 124 3.37 -1.02 -13.75
CA GLY A 124 3.36 0.18 -12.93
C GLY A 124 3.29 -0.09 -11.42
N VAL A 125 3.81 -1.23 -10.97
CA VAL A 125 3.98 -1.54 -9.54
C VAL A 125 5.44 -1.34 -9.18
N GLU A 126 5.68 -0.51 -8.18
CA GLU A 126 6.99 -0.22 -7.61
C GLU A 126 7.15 -0.91 -6.26
N ILE A 127 8.38 -1.14 -5.87
CA ILE A 127 8.74 -1.57 -4.51
C ILE A 127 9.38 -0.38 -3.82
N ARG A 128 8.79 0.04 -2.71
CA ARG A 128 9.32 1.09 -1.84
C ARG A 128 9.69 0.50 -0.49
N GLU A 129 10.88 0.79 -0.03
CA GLU A 129 11.29 0.38 1.30
C GLU A 129 10.73 1.35 2.34
N LEU A 130 9.82 0.88 3.18
CA LEU A 130 9.20 1.64 4.26
C LEU A 130 9.53 0.96 5.58
N LEU A 131 10.22 1.68 6.46
CA LEU A 131 10.62 1.17 7.78
C LEU A 131 11.39 -0.18 7.70
N GLY A 132 12.20 -0.38 6.65
CA GLY A 132 12.94 -1.63 6.41
C GLY A 132 12.09 -2.77 5.85
N VAL A 133 10.87 -2.49 5.35
CA VAL A 133 9.99 -3.48 4.74
C VAL A 133 9.71 -3.09 3.29
N PRO A 134 9.92 -4.00 2.32
CA PRO A 134 9.57 -3.76 0.93
C PRO A 134 8.06 -3.75 0.76
N VAL A 135 7.48 -2.58 0.44
CA VAL A 135 6.06 -2.37 0.21
C VAL A 135 5.80 -2.20 -1.28
N ARG A 136 4.85 -2.95 -1.80
CA ARG A 136 4.42 -2.88 -3.20
C ARG A 136 3.36 -1.80 -3.34
N ILE A 137 3.60 -0.84 -4.23
CA ILE A 137 2.70 0.29 -4.43
C ILE A 137 2.60 0.64 -5.92
N THR A 138 1.47 1.18 -6.36
CA THR A 138 1.32 1.66 -7.75
C THR A 138 2.13 2.93 -7.96
N SER A 139 2.81 3.06 -9.11
CA SER A 139 3.50 4.29 -9.53
C SER A 139 2.53 5.47 -9.64
N ILE A 140 3.02 6.68 -9.72
CA ILE A 140 2.20 7.90 -9.87
C ILE A 140 1.27 7.79 -11.07
N ALA A 141 1.83 7.52 -12.27
CA ALA A 141 1.03 7.40 -13.50
C ALA A 141 -0.01 6.28 -13.37
N ARG A 142 0.38 5.14 -12.78
CA ARG A 142 -0.51 4.01 -12.57
C ARG A 142 -1.62 4.34 -11.56
N THR A 143 -1.31 5.03 -10.48
CA THR A 143 -2.30 5.43 -9.47
C THR A 143 -3.38 6.30 -10.06
N VAL A 144 -2.99 7.32 -10.85
CA VAL A 144 -3.94 8.19 -11.58
C VAL A 144 -4.82 7.37 -12.53
N VAL A 145 -4.22 6.52 -13.36
CA VAL A 145 -4.96 5.68 -14.32
C VAL A 145 -5.96 4.77 -13.61
N ASP A 146 -5.58 4.17 -12.49
CA ASP A 146 -6.47 3.32 -11.71
C ASP A 146 -7.62 4.13 -11.08
N CYS A 147 -7.41 5.40 -10.70
CA CYS A 147 -8.49 6.28 -10.23
C CYS A 147 -9.57 6.47 -11.31
N PHE A 148 -9.19 6.65 -12.58
CA PHE A 148 -10.17 6.69 -13.68
C PHE A 148 -10.85 5.34 -13.92
N ARG A 149 -10.15 4.23 -13.80
CA ARG A 149 -10.75 2.88 -13.92
C ARG A 149 -11.75 2.59 -12.80
N TYR A 150 -11.47 3.07 -11.62
CA TYR A 150 -12.30 2.84 -10.42
C TYR A 150 -13.18 4.04 -10.07
N ARG A 151 -13.37 5.02 -10.97
CA ARG A 151 -14.16 6.25 -10.74
C ARG A 151 -15.55 6.02 -10.18
N ASN A 152 -16.19 4.92 -10.57
CA ASN A 152 -17.52 4.55 -10.05
C ASN A 152 -17.49 4.10 -8.56
N LYS A 153 -16.30 3.85 -8.01
CA LYS A 153 -16.12 3.46 -6.60
C LYS A 153 -15.57 4.58 -5.74
N ILE A 154 -14.77 5.46 -6.33
CA ILE A 154 -14.07 6.53 -5.59
C ILE A 154 -14.59 7.94 -5.91
N GLY A 155 -15.36 8.09 -6.98
CA GLY A 155 -15.77 9.39 -7.54
C GLY A 155 -14.89 9.80 -8.73
N ILE A 156 -15.50 10.43 -9.73
CA ILE A 156 -14.78 10.99 -10.89
C ILE A 156 -14.01 12.26 -10.49
N ASP A 157 -14.52 13.03 -9.55
CA ASP A 157 -13.93 14.22 -8.97
C ASP A 157 -12.54 13.95 -8.40
N ILE A 158 -12.38 12.87 -7.66
CA ILE A 158 -11.07 12.42 -7.13
C ILE A 158 -10.10 12.09 -8.27
N ALA A 159 -10.55 11.39 -9.31
CA ALA A 159 -9.71 11.07 -10.45
C ALA A 159 -9.26 12.32 -11.22
N LEU A 160 -10.14 13.30 -11.36
CA LEU A 160 -9.85 14.60 -12.00
C LEU A 160 -8.89 15.44 -11.16
N GLU A 161 -9.12 15.51 -9.85
CA GLU A 161 -8.21 16.19 -8.91
C GLU A 161 -6.80 15.59 -9.01
N ALA A 162 -6.69 14.25 -8.95
CA ALA A 162 -5.41 13.56 -9.05
C ALA A 162 -4.69 13.83 -10.37
N LEU A 163 -5.40 13.77 -11.50
CA LEU A 163 -4.83 14.08 -12.81
C LEU A 163 -4.34 15.52 -12.89
N LYS A 164 -5.16 16.47 -12.47
CA LYS A 164 -4.82 17.91 -12.46
C LYS A 164 -3.57 18.17 -11.60
N ASP A 165 -3.52 17.61 -10.40
CA ASP A 165 -2.39 17.80 -9.48
C ASP A 165 -1.10 17.23 -10.07
N VAL A 166 -1.13 16.00 -10.61
CA VAL A 166 0.03 15.36 -11.24
C VAL A 166 0.54 16.15 -12.43
N LEU A 167 -0.34 16.68 -13.28
CA LEU A 167 0.05 17.49 -14.45
C LEU A 167 0.61 18.85 -14.03
N THR A 168 -0.03 19.54 -13.10
CA THR A 168 0.38 20.86 -12.61
C THR A 168 1.75 20.80 -11.94
N ARG A 169 1.97 19.79 -11.10
CA ARG A 169 3.24 19.58 -10.39
C ARG A 169 4.27 18.77 -11.19
N ARG A 170 3.93 18.37 -12.40
CA ARG A 170 4.81 17.58 -13.30
C ARG A 170 5.36 16.31 -12.64
N LEU A 171 4.54 15.63 -11.85
CA LEU A 171 4.95 14.43 -11.11
C LEU A 171 5.09 13.18 -11.99
N ALA A 172 4.41 13.16 -13.14
CA ALA A 172 4.56 12.15 -14.18
C ALA A 172 4.35 12.79 -15.56
N PRO A 173 5.12 12.37 -16.58
CA PRO A 173 4.94 12.84 -17.97
C PRO A 173 3.59 12.38 -18.54
N ARG A 174 3.00 13.20 -19.42
CA ARG A 174 1.72 12.88 -20.06
C ARG A 174 1.75 11.60 -20.88
N ASP A 175 2.84 11.39 -21.62
CA ASP A 175 3.04 10.19 -22.43
C ASP A 175 3.17 8.93 -21.57
N GLU A 176 3.71 9.03 -20.35
CA GLU A 176 3.73 7.92 -19.41
C GLU A 176 2.31 7.59 -18.90
N ILE A 177 1.53 8.62 -18.55
CA ILE A 177 0.13 8.44 -18.14
C ILE A 177 -0.67 7.80 -19.28
N LEU A 178 -0.50 8.26 -20.53
CA LEU A 178 -1.20 7.72 -21.68
C LEU A 178 -0.81 6.27 -21.96
N ARG A 179 0.49 5.95 -21.99
CA ARG A 179 0.99 4.57 -22.14
C ARG A 179 0.45 3.66 -21.04
N THR A 180 0.44 4.15 -19.82
CA THR A 180 -0.11 3.40 -18.69
C THR A 180 -1.60 3.15 -18.87
N ALA A 181 -2.34 4.14 -19.37
CA ALA A 181 -3.77 4.00 -19.67
C ALA A 181 -4.03 2.98 -20.78
N GLU A 182 -3.16 2.92 -21.80
CA GLU A 182 -3.22 1.91 -22.87
C GLU A 182 -3.04 0.50 -22.33
N VAL A 183 -1.95 0.27 -21.59
CA VAL A 183 -1.66 -1.03 -20.97
C VAL A 183 -2.78 -1.45 -20.01
N CYS A 184 -3.31 -0.52 -19.26
CA CYS A 184 -4.36 -0.75 -18.26
C CYS A 184 -5.79 -0.74 -18.85
N ARG A 185 -5.94 -0.54 -20.17
CA ARG A 185 -7.24 -0.45 -20.88
C ARG A 185 -8.14 0.65 -20.30
N ALA A 186 -7.58 1.82 -20.06
CA ALA A 186 -8.28 2.98 -19.49
C ALA A 186 -8.29 4.20 -20.44
N VAL A 187 -7.72 4.08 -21.63
CA VAL A 187 -7.54 5.20 -22.59
C VAL A 187 -8.86 5.89 -22.90
N THR A 188 -9.88 5.14 -23.24
CA THR A 188 -11.19 5.69 -23.65
C THR A 188 -11.79 6.59 -22.56
N VAL A 189 -11.54 6.27 -21.31
CA VAL A 189 -12.06 7.04 -20.17
C VAL A 189 -11.15 8.22 -19.83
N LEU A 190 -9.82 8.03 -19.87
CA LEU A 190 -8.87 9.04 -19.41
C LEU A 190 -8.57 10.10 -20.47
N ARG A 191 -8.44 9.71 -21.75
CA ARG A 191 -7.99 10.59 -22.84
C ARG A 191 -8.74 11.93 -22.94
N PRO A 192 -10.10 11.97 -22.91
CA PRO A 192 -10.83 13.24 -23.02
C PRO A 192 -10.42 14.26 -21.94
N TYR A 193 -10.18 13.79 -20.73
CA TYR A 193 -9.76 14.66 -19.61
C TYR A 193 -8.30 15.08 -19.73
N LEU A 194 -7.45 14.19 -20.20
CA LEU A 194 -6.03 14.48 -20.42
C LEU A 194 -5.87 15.54 -21.53
N GLU A 195 -6.67 15.49 -22.58
CA GLU A 195 -6.69 16.48 -23.67
C GLU A 195 -7.27 17.81 -23.20
N ALA A 196 -8.38 17.80 -22.46
CA ALA A 196 -8.99 19.02 -21.92
C ALA A 196 -8.09 19.80 -20.96
N MET A 197 -7.25 19.10 -20.19
CA MET A 197 -6.26 19.71 -19.28
C MET A 197 -4.96 20.11 -20.00
N SER A 198 -4.94 20.06 -21.33
CA SER A 198 -3.79 20.43 -22.18
C SER A 198 -3.85 21.87 -22.66
N MET A 199 -4.99 22.50 -22.47
CA MET A 199 -5.21 23.90 -22.82
C MET A 199 -4.85 24.79 -21.61
#